data_abe4e1bc73362286c5cf176752eeaa05
#
_entry.id   abe4e1bc73362286c5cf176752eeaa05
#
_cell.length_a   1.000
_cell.length_b   1.000
_cell.length_c   1.000
_cell.angle_alpha   90.00
_cell.angle_beta   90.00
_cell.angle_gamma   90.00
#
_symmetry.space_group_name_H-M   'P 1'
#
loop_
_entity.id
_entity.type
_entity.pdbx_description
1 polymer ?
#
loop_
_entity_poly.entity_id
_entity_poly.type
_entity_poly.pdbx_seq_one_letter_code
_entity_poly.pdbx_strand_id
1 'polypeptide(L)'
;MTFDFRNYWPNPAPGYLSIFDFDKGADGKPYSFIYWNSGDNRHFYQEDYHDNKWQSTWHLDHYSPAGIIETADEYPKYSYQWWVSYRTTAFKAGKEILWGGIHSIGDEFNAPCQIDSIASTKFEAPTLGNQRVRFVALWKSITTHKGAKYDDVLEIEYDQSWGSKPATGWRAWHAKEIGIVRIIWRYKGVDVGQPFDATVSTVKGTIKNKYPVLT
;
A
#
# COMPACT_ATOMS: atom_id res chain seq x y z
N MET A 1 11.64 -0.70 -20.58
CA MET A 1 12.44 -1.22 -19.45
C MET A 1 11.48 -1.95 -18.53
N THR A 2 11.73 -3.22 -18.28
CA THR A 2 10.89 -4.07 -17.41
C THR A 2 11.49 -4.15 -16.01
N PHE A 3 10.63 -4.30 -15.01
CA PHE A 3 11.01 -4.48 -13.61
C PHE A 3 10.01 -5.39 -12.91
N ASP A 4 10.41 -5.99 -11.80
CA ASP A 4 9.50 -6.72 -10.90
C ASP A 4 9.16 -5.78 -9.74
N PHE A 5 7.88 -5.43 -9.59
CA PHE A 5 7.42 -4.49 -8.57
C PHE A 5 7.70 -4.99 -7.13
N ARG A 6 7.77 -6.30 -6.94
CA ARG A 6 8.09 -6.87 -5.61
C ARG A 6 9.44 -6.40 -5.07
N ASN A 7 10.40 -6.07 -5.97
CA ASN A 7 11.69 -5.54 -5.57
C ASN A 7 11.63 -4.10 -5.02
N TYR A 8 10.49 -3.43 -5.18
CA TYR A 8 10.25 -2.05 -4.74
C TYR A 8 9.30 -1.96 -3.55
N TRP A 9 8.85 -3.10 -3.04
CA TRP A 9 8.00 -3.18 -1.87
C TRP A 9 8.80 -3.62 -0.65
N PRO A 10 8.48 -3.11 0.58
CA PRO A 10 9.20 -3.52 1.78
C PRO A 10 9.09 -5.02 2.01
N ASN A 11 10.22 -5.64 2.30
CA ASN A 11 10.29 -7.07 2.60
C ASN A 11 11.15 -7.30 3.87
N PRO A 12 10.67 -6.88 5.06
CA PRO A 12 11.41 -7.06 6.28
C PRO A 12 11.56 -8.56 6.61
N ALA A 13 12.73 -8.94 7.09
CA ALA A 13 12.95 -10.29 7.60
C ALA A 13 12.04 -10.57 8.82
N PRO A 14 11.66 -11.84 9.06
CA PRO A 14 10.92 -12.19 10.26
C PRO A 14 11.58 -11.65 11.54
N GLY A 15 10.79 -11.04 12.41
CA GLY A 15 11.27 -10.40 13.63
C GLY A 15 11.84 -8.99 13.45
N TYR A 16 11.66 -8.40 12.28
CA TYR A 16 12.01 -7.02 12.00
C TYR A 16 10.81 -6.22 11.48
N LEU A 17 10.83 -4.93 11.76
CA LEU A 17 9.87 -3.95 11.25
C LEU A 17 10.58 -2.99 10.32
N SER A 18 9.99 -2.70 9.16
CA SER A 18 10.39 -1.57 8.32
C SER A 18 9.43 -0.42 8.60
N ILE A 19 9.96 0.70 9.06
CA ILE A 19 9.20 1.89 9.47
C ILE A 19 9.51 3.02 8.51
N PHE A 20 8.46 3.66 8.01
CA PHE A 20 8.49 4.80 7.09
C PHE A 20 7.77 5.96 7.76
N ASP A 21 8.54 6.88 8.36
CA ASP A 21 8.00 8.04 9.05
C ASP A 21 8.02 9.29 8.16
N PHE A 22 6.84 9.83 7.90
CA PHE A 22 6.62 11.09 7.22
C PHE A 22 6.30 12.15 8.27
N ASP A 23 7.14 13.14 8.44
CA ASP A 23 7.00 14.15 9.50
C ASP A 23 5.69 14.92 9.41
N LYS A 24 5.20 15.12 8.17
CA LYS A 24 3.96 15.85 7.92
C LYS A 24 3.20 15.21 6.76
N GLY A 25 1.94 14.90 6.97
CA GLY A 25 0.99 14.59 5.92
C GLY A 25 0.40 15.85 5.28
N ALA A 26 -0.59 15.67 4.40
CA ALA A 26 -1.25 16.78 3.72
C ALA A 26 -1.92 17.79 4.67
N ASP A 27 -2.31 17.35 5.86
CA ASP A 27 -2.92 18.17 6.92
C ASP A 27 -1.91 18.70 7.95
N GLY A 28 -0.62 18.52 7.69
CA GLY A 28 0.46 18.96 8.57
C GLY A 28 0.75 18.04 9.77
N LYS A 29 0.09 16.88 9.86
CA LYS A 29 0.27 15.91 10.93
C LYS A 29 1.21 14.78 10.52
N PRO A 30 1.88 14.10 11.49
CA PRO A 30 2.75 12.97 11.18
C PRO A 30 1.94 11.81 10.61
N TYR A 31 2.58 11.12 9.67
CA TYR A 31 2.05 9.94 9.03
C TYR A 31 3.14 8.86 9.00
N SER A 32 2.80 7.59 9.26
CA SER A 32 3.77 6.51 9.17
C SER A 32 3.17 5.21 8.67
N PHE A 33 4.00 4.44 7.99
CA PHE A 33 3.72 3.05 7.64
C PHE A 33 4.67 2.14 8.38
N ILE A 34 4.17 1.02 8.90
CA ILE A 34 4.97 -0.03 9.52
C ILE A 34 4.69 -1.35 8.82
N TYR A 35 5.74 -1.94 8.24
CA TYR A 35 5.67 -3.24 7.58
C TYR A 35 6.31 -4.32 8.42
N TRP A 36 5.68 -5.50 8.47
CA TRP A 36 6.29 -6.68 9.08
C TRP A 36 5.88 -7.96 8.36
N ASN A 37 6.67 -8.99 8.55
CA ASN A 37 6.46 -10.32 8.05
C ASN A 37 5.73 -11.16 9.10
N SER A 38 4.72 -11.94 8.72
CA SER A 38 3.99 -12.84 9.63
C SER A 38 4.84 -13.95 10.22
N GLY A 39 6.02 -14.20 9.66
CA GLY A 39 6.93 -15.28 10.03
C GLY A 39 6.94 -16.45 9.06
N ASP A 40 6.03 -16.48 8.09
CA ASP A 40 5.94 -17.52 7.06
C ASP A 40 6.63 -17.12 5.73
N ASN A 41 7.24 -15.94 5.67
CA ASN A 41 7.86 -15.33 4.49
C ASN A 41 6.93 -15.15 3.28
N ARG A 42 5.65 -15.28 3.47
CA ARG A 42 4.64 -15.11 2.42
C ARG A 42 3.70 -13.96 2.73
N HIS A 43 3.18 -13.91 3.95
CA HIS A 43 2.22 -12.92 4.35
C HIS A 43 2.90 -11.77 5.07
N PHE A 44 2.59 -10.59 4.62
CA PHE A 44 3.11 -9.33 5.15
C PHE A 44 1.94 -8.45 5.56
N TYR A 45 2.22 -7.54 6.47
CA TYR A 45 1.26 -6.58 6.96
C TYR A 45 1.84 -5.18 6.82
N GLN A 46 0.96 -4.23 6.52
CA GLN A 46 1.26 -2.81 6.59
C GLN A 46 0.27 -2.18 7.55
N GLU A 47 0.76 -1.55 8.60
CA GLU A 47 -0.05 -0.68 9.45
C GLU A 47 0.15 0.78 9.05
N ASP A 48 -0.95 1.50 8.93
CA ASP A 48 -0.97 2.93 8.66
C ASP A 48 -1.31 3.68 9.94
N TYR A 49 -0.50 4.70 10.23
CA TYR A 49 -0.70 5.60 11.36
C TYR A 49 -0.82 7.03 10.87
N HIS A 50 -1.77 7.79 11.44
CA HIS A 50 -1.93 9.21 11.22
C HIS A 50 -2.11 9.92 12.56
N ASP A 51 -1.33 10.99 12.80
CA ASP A 51 -1.31 11.69 14.09
C ASP A 51 -1.03 10.70 15.26
N ASN A 52 -0.11 9.74 15.04
CA ASN A 52 0.24 8.66 15.97
C ASN A 52 -0.93 7.74 16.35
N LYS A 53 -2.00 7.75 15.56
CA LYS A 53 -3.16 6.88 15.76
C LYS A 53 -3.25 5.89 14.61
N TRP A 54 -3.41 4.62 14.96
CA TRP A 54 -3.65 3.58 13.98
C TRP A 54 -4.89 3.90 13.13
N GLN A 55 -4.75 3.76 11.81
CA GLN A 55 -5.80 4.02 10.83
C GLN A 55 -6.28 2.74 10.16
N SER A 56 -5.36 1.90 9.70
CA SER A 56 -5.68 0.66 9.01
C SER A 56 -4.54 -0.35 9.12
N THR A 57 -4.86 -1.61 8.83
CA THR A 57 -3.89 -2.68 8.63
C THR A 57 -4.22 -3.39 7.33
N TRP A 58 -3.28 -3.40 6.40
CA TRP A 58 -3.36 -4.11 5.13
C TRP A 58 -2.72 -5.48 5.25
N HIS A 59 -3.39 -6.49 4.73
CA HIS A 59 -2.90 -7.86 4.65
C HIS A 59 -2.44 -8.14 3.22
N LEU A 60 -1.20 -8.51 3.06
CA LEU A 60 -0.54 -8.65 1.76
C LEU A 60 0.01 -10.06 1.58
N ASP A 61 -0.20 -10.67 0.42
CA ASP A 61 0.50 -11.86 -0.06
C ASP A 61 1.54 -11.44 -1.10
N HIS A 62 2.82 -11.51 -0.75
CA HIS A 62 3.92 -11.12 -1.63
C HIS A 62 4.31 -12.18 -2.66
N TYR A 63 3.88 -13.41 -2.46
CA TYR A 63 4.34 -14.56 -3.26
C TYR A 63 3.26 -15.17 -4.13
N SER A 64 2.18 -14.45 -4.36
CA SER A 64 1.25 -14.81 -5.42
C SER A 64 1.98 -14.85 -6.77
N PRO A 65 1.68 -15.83 -7.65
CA PRO A 65 2.20 -15.84 -9.02
C PRO A 65 1.90 -14.56 -9.80
N ALA A 66 0.88 -13.84 -9.37
CA ALA A 66 0.45 -12.59 -9.99
C ALA A 66 1.15 -11.34 -9.42
N GLY A 67 1.96 -11.47 -8.38
CA GLY A 67 2.63 -10.35 -7.71
C GLY A 67 2.16 -10.16 -6.27
N ILE A 68 2.23 -8.93 -5.76
CA ILE A 68 1.73 -8.59 -4.42
C ILE A 68 0.21 -8.47 -4.50
N ILE A 69 -0.48 -9.22 -3.66
CA ILE A 69 -1.95 -9.20 -3.54
C ILE A 69 -2.32 -8.64 -2.18
N GLU A 70 -3.21 -7.67 -2.16
CA GLU A 70 -3.91 -7.30 -0.94
C GLU A 70 -5.06 -8.28 -0.72
N THR A 71 -5.07 -8.94 0.42
CA THR A 71 -6.07 -9.95 0.75
C THR A 71 -7.15 -9.42 1.68
N ALA A 72 -6.83 -8.43 2.50
CA ALA A 72 -7.78 -7.77 3.40
C ALA A 72 -7.26 -6.41 3.90
N ASP A 73 -8.16 -5.59 4.42
CA ASP A 73 -7.86 -4.33 5.07
C ASP A 73 -8.75 -4.14 6.31
N GLU A 74 -8.20 -3.57 7.37
CA GLU A 74 -8.86 -3.35 8.65
C GLU A 74 -8.89 -1.87 9.02
N TYR A 75 -10.01 -1.38 9.54
CA TYR A 75 -10.22 0.00 9.92
C TYR A 75 -10.80 0.15 11.33
N PRO A 76 -10.30 1.07 12.17
CA PRO A 76 -10.79 1.29 13.54
C PRO A 76 -12.20 1.88 13.59
N LYS A 77 -12.59 2.63 12.55
CA LYS A 77 -13.90 3.32 12.48
C LYS A 77 -15.09 2.39 12.65
N TYR A 78 -14.91 1.13 12.35
CA TYR A 78 -15.98 0.15 12.37
C TYR A 78 -15.96 -0.71 13.62
N SER A 79 -15.30 -0.25 14.65
CA SER A 79 -15.27 -0.63 16.06
C SER A 79 -15.09 -2.10 16.44
N TYR A 80 -15.11 -3.04 15.56
CA TYR A 80 -14.79 -4.44 15.82
C TYR A 80 -14.34 -5.13 14.53
N GLN A 81 -13.02 -5.29 14.37
CA GLN A 81 -12.41 -6.30 13.49
C GLN A 81 -13.14 -6.52 12.15
N TRP A 82 -13.14 -5.49 11.33
CA TRP A 82 -13.72 -5.57 10.01
C TRP A 82 -12.64 -5.99 9.04
N TRP A 83 -12.79 -7.17 8.51
CA TRP A 83 -12.07 -7.63 7.36
C TRP A 83 -12.80 -7.15 6.12
N VAL A 84 -12.14 -6.34 5.35
CA VAL A 84 -12.63 -5.95 4.02
C VAL A 84 -11.77 -6.70 3.03
N SER A 85 -12.34 -7.66 2.31
CA SER A 85 -11.65 -8.23 1.17
C SER A 85 -11.91 -7.37 -0.04
N TYR A 86 -10.85 -7.08 -0.78
CA TYR A 86 -10.95 -6.43 -2.07
C TYR A 86 -10.98 -7.51 -3.14
N ARG A 87 -12.00 -7.47 -3.98
CA ARG A 87 -12.11 -8.34 -5.16
C ARG A 87 -12.13 -7.46 -6.39
N THR A 88 -11.27 -7.75 -7.34
CA THR A 88 -11.39 -7.15 -8.66
C THR A 88 -12.30 -8.02 -9.52
N THR A 89 -13.29 -7.43 -10.18
CA THR A 89 -14.21 -8.15 -11.05
C THR A 89 -13.53 -8.76 -12.28
N ALA A 90 -12.34 -8.28 -12.63
CA ALA A 90 -11.51 -8.83 -13.70
C ALA A 90 -10.87 -10.17 -13.32
N PHE A 91 -10.82 -10.51 -12.05
CA PHE A 91 -10.16 -11.70 -11.54
C PHE A 91 -11.19 -12.55 -10.79
N LYS A 92 -11.51 -13.71 -11.34
CA LYS A 92 -12.32 -14.70 -10.61
C LYS A 92 -11.62 -15.08 -9.32
N ALA A 93 -12.34 -14.99 -8.22
CA ALA A 93 -12.02 -15.38 -6.86
C ALA A 93 -10.53 -15.66 -6.55
N GLY A 94 -9.91 -14.84 -5.71
CA GLY A 94 -8.58 -15.10 -5.17
C GLY A 94 -7.40 -14.63 -6.03
N LYS A 95 -7.60 -13.69 -6.95
CA LYS A 95 -6.54 -13.11 -7.77
C LYS A 95 -6.63 -11.59 -7.81
N GLU A 96 -6.62 -10.99 -6.65
CA GLU A 96 -6.62 -9.54 -6.53
C GLU A 96 -5.20 -9.03 -6.64
N ILE A 97 -4.86 -8.49 -7.82
CA ILE A 97 -3.53 -7.95 -8.06
C ILE A 97 -3.60 -6.46 -7.85
N LEU A 98 -3.13 -5.99 -6.72
CA LEU A 98 -2.98 -4.57 -6.52
C LEU A 98 -1.77 -4.01 -7.25
N TRP A 99 -0.67 -4.75 -7.21
CA TRP A 99 0.63 -4.18 -7.55
C TRP A 99 1.47 -5.11 -8.43
N GLY A 100 0.89 -6.12 -8.95
CA GLY A 100 1.38 -7.21 -9.81
C GLY A 100 2.85 -7.31 -10.15
N GLY A 101 3.34 -8.40 -10.57
CA GLY A 101 4.68 -8.86 -10.83
C GLY A 101 5.57 -8.01 -11.77
N ILE A 102 5.79 -8.50 -13.00
CA ILE A 102 6.68 -7.87 -13.98
C ILE A 102 5.92 -6.85 -14.83
N HIS A 103 6.44 -5.63 -14.88
CA HIS A 103 5.86 -4.50 -15.59
C HIS A 103 6.89 -3.72 -16.39
N SER A 104 6.38 -2.80 -17.20
CA SER A 104 7.18 -1.79 -17.92
C SER A 104 6.77 -0.38 -17.50
N ILE A 105 7.68 0.57 -17.63
CA ILE A 105 7.32 1.97 -17.50
C ILE A 105 6.31 2.34 -18.57
N GLY A 106 5.24 3.01 -18.14
CA GLY A 106 4.08 3.36 -18.96
C GLY A 106 2.90 2.39 -18.81
N ASP A 107 3.10 1.20 -18.26
CA ASP A 107 1.99 0.28 -17.97
C ASP A 107 1.00 0.93 -17.02
N GLU A 108 -0.28 0.73 -17.31
CA GLU A 108 -1.38 1.22 -16.50
C GLU A 108 -2.43 0.13 -16.31
N PHE A 109 -2.88 -0.04 -15.08
CA PHE A 109 -3.98 -0.91 -14.71
C PHE A 109 -5.15 -0.06 -14.25
N ASN A 110 -6.32 -0.35 -14.78
CA ASN A 110 -7.57 0.27 -14.36
C ASN A 110 -8.56 -0.87 -14.20
N ALA A 111 -8.79 -1.27 -12.96
CA ALA A 111 -9.60 -2.44 -12.65
C ALA A 111 -10.77 -2.07 -11.74
N PRO A 112 -11.99 -2.49 -12.09
CA PRO A 112 -13.10 -2.44 -11.16
C PRO A 112 -12.79 -3.34 -9.96
N CYS A 113 -13.12 -2.88 -8.77
CA CYS A 113 -12.95 -3.62 -7.54
C CYS A 113 -14.22 -3.56 -6.69
N GLN A 114 -14.34 -4.47 -5.76
CA GLN A 114 -15.48 -4.58 -4.87
C GLN A 114 -14.98 -4.79 -3.46
N ILE A 115 -15.53 -4.01 -2.53
CA ILE A 115 -15.31 -4.25 -1.10
C ILE A 115 -16.41 -5.17 -0.61
N ASP A 116 -16.03 -6.34 -0.12
CA ASP A 116 -16.88 -7.25 0.61
C ASP A 116 -16.53 -7.23 2.09
N SER A 117 -17.51 -7.14 2.97
CA SER A 117 -17.26 -7.33 4.39
C SER A 117 -17.29 -8.81 4.74
N ILE A 118 -16.22 -9.29 5.35
CA ILE A 118 -16.11 -10.69 5.79
C ILE A 118 -16.61 -10.87 7.23
N ALA A 119 -16.61 -9.83 8.05
CA ALA A 119 -16.79 -9.94 9.50
C ALA A 119 -18.00 -9.21 10.07
N SER A 120 -18.82 -8.54 9.28
CA SER A 120 -19.93 -7.76 9.81
C SER A 120 -21.20 -7.88 8.99
N THR A 121 -22.31 -8.08 9.71
CA THR A 121 -23.67 -8.05 9.19
C THR A 121 -24.21 -6.64 8.90
N LYS A 122 -23.40 -5.59 9.09
CA LYS A 122 -23.81 -4.19 8.99
C LYS A 122 -23.29 -3.47 7.75
N PHE A 123 -22.59 -4.13 6.85
CA PHE A 123 -22.26 -3.53 5.57
C PHE A 123 -23.50 -3.59 4.67
N GLU A 124 -24.01 -2.44 4.35
CA GLU A 124 -24.88 -2.29 3.18
C GLU A 124 -24.13 -2.87 1.98
N ALA A 125 -24.85 -3.46 1.04
CA ALA A 125 -24.42 -4.12 -0.17
C ALA A 125 -23.00 -3.83 -0.69
N PRO A 126 -22.32 -4.75 -1.36
CA PRO A 126 -20.91 -4.61 -1.73
C PRO A 126 -20.67 -3.26 -2.44
N THR A 127 -19.72 -2.48 -1.91
CA THR A 127 -19.39 -1.19 -2.51
C THR A 127 -18.48 -1.43 -3.71
N LEU A 128 -18.95 -1.02 -4.88
CA LEU A 128 -18.18 -1.06 -6.10
C LEU A 128 -17.24 0.14 -6.17
N GLY A 129 -16.05 -0.10 -6.66
CA GLY A 129 -15.01 0.90 -6.85
C GLY A 129 -14.19 0.65 -8.10
N ASN A 130 -13.20 1.47 -8.27
CA ASN A 130 -12.20 1.33 -9.31
C ASN A 130 -10.83 1.69 -8.77
N GLN A 131 -9.84 0.86 -9.08
CA GLN A 131 -8.43 1.09 -8.76
C GLN A 131 -7.65 1.32 -10.04
N ARG A 132 -6.82 2.35 -10.04
CA ARG A 132 -5.90 2.68 -11.12
C ARG A 132 -4.48 2.69 -10.57
N VAL A 133 -3.59 1.95 -11.20
CA VAL A 133 -2.16 1.98 -10.93
C VAL A 133 -1.44 2.27 -12.25
N ARG A 134 -0.52 3.23 -12.23
CA ARG A 134 0.33 3.56 -13.36
C ARG A 134 1.79 3.61 -12.93
N PHE A 135 2.65 2.92 -13.66
CA PHE A 135 4.10 2.98 -13.49
C PHE A 135 4.68 4.11 -14.34
N VAL A 136 5.09 5.19 -13.66
CA VAL A 136 5.39 6.47 -14.29
C VAL A 136 6.83 6.55 -14.79
N ALA A 137 7.78 6.27 -13.90
CA ALA A 137 9.21 6.39 -14.21
C ALA A 137 10.07 5.49 -13.34
N LEU A 138 11.25 5.16 -13.84
CA LEU A 138 12.32 4.54 -13.06
C LEU A 138 13.48 5.54 -13.00
N TRP A 139 13.71 6.08 -11.82
CA TRP A 139 14.75 7.06 -11.53
C TRP A 139 16.04 6.36 -11.15
N LYS A 140 17.16 6.76 -11.74
CA LYS A 140 18.47 6.26 -11.32
C LYS A 140 18.73 6.56 -9.84
N SER A 141 18.35 7.75 -9.41
CA SER A 141 18.39 8.13 -7.99
C SER A 141 17.48 9.32 -7.72
N ILE A 142 17.02 9.43 -6.47
CA ILE A 142 16.39 10.64 -5.93
C ILE A 142 17.10 11.06 -4.65
N THR A 143 17.05 12.35 -4.34
CA THR A 143 17.50 12.90 -3.07
C THR A 143 16.29 13.50 -2.35
N THR A 144 16.10 13.14 -1.09
CA THR A 144 15.02 13.67 -0.24
C THR A 144 15.36 15.08 0.23
N HIS A 145 14.37 15.82 0.71
CA HIS A 145 14.57 17.14 1.33
C HIS A 145 15.47 17.07 2.57
N LYS A 146 15.54 15.91 3.22
CA LYS A 146 16.41 15.63 4.37
C LYS A 146 17.83 15.20 3.96
N GLY A 147 18.11 15.17 2.67
CA GLY A 147 19.44 14.83 2.13
C GLY A 147 19.70 13.32 1.98
N ALA A 148 18.78 12.45 2.35
CA ALA A 148 18.93 11.01 2.09
C ALA A 148 18.84 10.74 0.58
N LYS A 149 19.76 9.93 0.07
CA LYS A 149 19.81 9.54 -1.34
C LYS A 149 19.37 8.07 -1.47
N TYR A 150 18.51 7.82 -2.43
CA TYR A 150 18.05 6.48 -2.79
C TYR A 150 18.31 6.25 -4.29
N ASP A 151 18.86 5.09 -4.60
CA ASP A 151 19.11 4.67 -5.99
C ASP A 151 18.01 3.69 -6.45
N ASP A 152 17.86 3.52 -7.77
CA ASP A 152 16.87 2.65 -8.40
C ASP A 152 15.45 2.89 -7.83
N VAL A 153 14.87 4.04 -8.11
CA VAL A 153 13.59 4.45 -7.51
C VAL A 153 12.48 4.41 -8.55
N LEU A 154 11.46 3.59 -8.30
CA LEU A 154 10.27 3.48 -9.10
C LEU A 154 9.22 4.50 -8.66
N GLU A 155 8.72 5.30 -9.60
CA GLU A 155 7.61 6.23 -9.40
C GLU A 155 6.32 5.60 -9.90
N ILE A 156 5.29 5.59 -9.04
CA ILE A 156 3.96 5.08 -9.35
C ILE A 156 2.88 6.11 -9.02
N GLU A 157 1.78 6.04 -9.75
CA GLU A 157 0.51 6.69 -9.40
C GLU A 157 -0.50 5.62 -9.00
N TYR A 158 -1.20 5.86 -7.91
CA TYR A 158 -2.30 5.06 -7.44
C TYR A 158 -3.50 5.95 -7.18
N ASP A 159 -4.63 5.60 -7.77
CA ASP A 159 -5.90 6.28 -7.56
C ASP A 159 -6.99 5.23 -7.27
N GLN A 160 -7.84 5.50 -6.30
CA GLN A 160 -8.95 4.62 -5.93
C GLN A 160 -10.23 5.44 -5.78
N SER A 161 -11.33 4.94 -6.32
CA SER A 161 -12.66 5.53 -6.18
C SER A 161 -13.67 4.50 -5.68
N TRP A 162 -14.62 4.94 -4.87
CA TRP A 162 -15.66 4.10 -4.30
C TRP A 162 -17.02 4.69 -4.51
N GLY A 163 -17.91 3.97 -5.18
CA GLY A 163 -19.23 4.47 -5.58
C GLY A 163 -19.13 5.76 -6.40
N SER A 164 -19.86 6.77 -5.98
CA SER A 164 -19.85 8.10 -6.62
C SER A 164 -18.79 9.06 -6.08
N LYS A 165 -17.95 8.62 -5.13
CA LYS A 165 -16.92 9.47 -4.53
C LYS A 165 -15.79 9.74 -5.53
N PRO A 166 -15.22 10.97 -5.51
CA PRO A 166 -14.05 11.26 -6.31
C PRO A 166 -12.90 10.33 -6.01
N ALA A 167 -12.06 10.02 -7.02
CA ALA A 167 -10.86 9.26 -6.82
C ALA A 167 -9.90 9.99 -5.87
N THR A 168 -9.34 9.24 -4.94
CA THR A 168 -8.27 9.66 -4.02
C THR A 168 -7.12 8.67 -4.15
N GLY A 169 -5.91 9.11 -3.87
CA GLY A 169 -4.75 8.23 -3.98
C GLY A 169 -3.46 8.96 -3.66
N TRP A 170 -2.39 8.46 -4.21
CA TRP A 170 -1.06 9.05 -4.06
C TRP A 170 -0.19 8.77 -5.30
N ARG A 171 0.80 9.63 -5.50
CA ARG A 171 1.99 9.33 -6.27
C ARG A 171 3.08 8.98 -5.29
N ALA A 172 3.76 7.87 -5.49
CA ALA A 172 4.77 7.37 -4.58
C ALA A 172 6.06 7.03 -5.31
N TRP A 173 7.16 7.21 -4.61
CA TRP A 173 8.50 6.82 -5.04
C TRP A 173 8.96 5.68 -4.14
N HIS A 174 9.18 4.53 -4.75
CA HIS A 174 9.61 3.31 -4.09
C HIS A 174 11.06 3.03 -4.42
N ALA A 175 11.94 3.12 -3.45
CA ALA A 175 13.32 2.72 -3.61
C ALA A 175 13.44 1.19 -3.58
N LYS A 176 14.27 0.64 -4.47
CA LYS A 176 14.48 -0.80 -4.58
C LYS A 176 14.96 -1.39 -3.25
N GLU A 177 14.34 -2.53 -2.85
CA GLU A 177 14.61 -3.26 -1.60
C GLU A 177 14.29 -2.50 -0.30
N ILE A 178 13.80 -1.27 -0.42
CA ILE A 178 13.49 -0.40 0.73
C ILE A 178 11.97 -0.19 0.83
N GLY A 179 11.33 0.27 -0.25
CA GLY A 179 9.92 0.62 -0.28
C GLY A 179 9.67 2.11 -0.42
N ILE A 180 8.58 2.62 0.11
CA ILE A 180 8.12 4.00 -0.09
C ILE A 180 9.05 4.99 0.62
N VAL A 181 9.70 5.85 -0.15
CA VAL A 181 10.61 6.88 0.38
C VAL A 181 10.10 8.31 0.19
N ARG A 182 9.08 8.48 -0.67
CA ARG A 182 8.41 9.76 -0.92
C ARG A 182 6.99 9.52 -1.36
N ILE A 183 6.05 10.37 -0.94
CA ILE A 183 4.67 10.39 -1.42
C ILE A 183 4.19 11.82 -1.70
N ILE A 184 3.21 11.96 -2.58
CA ILE A 184 2.36 13.13 -2.70
C ILE A 184 0.91 12.67 -2.83
N TRP A 185 0.00 13.33 -2.14
CA TRP A 185 -1.42 13.00 -2.21
C TRP A 185 -2.02 13.38 -3.55
N ARG A 186 -3.03 12.61 -3.97
CA ARG A 186 -3.78 12.86 -5.19
C ARG A 186 -5.27 12.96 -4.89
N TYR A 187 -5.93 13.87 -5.58
CA TYR A 187 -7.37 14.01 -5.55
C TYR A 187 -7.88 14.24 -6.97
N LYS A 188 -8.87 13.46 -7.39
CA LYS A 188 -9.38 13.47 -8.78
C LYS A 188 -8.26 13.27 -9.83
N GLY A 189 -7.28 12.44 -9.53
CA GLY A 189 -6.16 12.15 -10.43
C GLY A 189 -5.11 13.26 -10.54
N VAL A 190 -5.16 14.28 -9.67
CA VAL A 190 -4.21 15.42 -9.65
C VAL A 190 -3.46 15.44 -8.33
N ASP A 191 -2.16 15.74 -8.39
CA ASP A 191 -1.32 15.89 -7.21
C ASP A 191 -1.78 17.10 -6.37
N VAL A 192 -1.80 16.92 -5.05
CA VAL A 192 -2.26 17.95 -4.10
C VAL A 192 -1.18 18.23 -3.08
N GLY A 193 -0.75 19.49 -3.02
CA GLY A 193 0.26 19.96 -2.08
C GLY A 193 1.69 19.66 -2.53
N GLN A 194 2.59 19.48 -1.56
CA GLN A 194 4.00 19.15 -1.77
C GLN A 194 4.29 17.69 -1.42
N PRO A 195 5.29 17.07 -2.04
CA PRO A 195 5.69 15.74 -1.66
C PRO A 195 6.28 15.70 -0.24
N PHE A 196 6.09 14.57 0.42
CA PHE A 196 6.60 14.27 1.74
C PHE A 196 7.65 13.15 1.64
N ASP A 197 8.79 13.34 2.31
CA ASP A 197 9.85 12.34 2.35
C ASP A 197 9.78 11.50 3.63
N ALA A 198 9.94 10.20 3.48
CA ALA A 198 10.03 9.28 4.61
C ALA A 198 11.43 9.32 5.26
N THR A 199 11.46 9.22 6.56
CA THR A 199 12.62 8.71 7.29
C THR A 199 12.44 7.21 7.42
N VAL A 200 13.32 6.44 6.79
CA VAL A 200 13.23 4.97 6.77
C VAL A 200 14.12 4.38 7.85
N SER A 201 13.58 3.47 8.64
CA SER A 201 14.33 2.71 9.63
C SER A 201 13.90 1.25 9.64
N THR A 202 14.84 0.36 10.03
CA THR A 202 14.55 -1.04 10.27
C THR A 202 14.91 -1.35 11.72
N VAL A 203 13.94 -1.84 12.47
CA VAL A 203 14.12 -2.14 13.89
C VAL A 203 13.77 -3.59 14.18
N LYS A 204 14.47 -4.18 15.14
CA LYS A 204 14.13 -5.51 15.64
C LYS A 204 12.84 -5.40 16.47
N GLY A 205 11.84 -6.16 16.12
CA GLY A 205 10.56 -6.15 16.81
C GLY A 205 9.54 -7.03 16.10
N THR A 206 8.47 -7.34 16.80
CA THR A 206 7.32 -8.04 16.25
C THR A 206 6.07 -7.33 16.72
N ILE A 207 5.18 -7.03 15.79
CA ILE A 207 3.80 -6.68 16.15
C ILE A 207 3.09 -8.02 16.33
N LYS A 208 2.53 -8.26 17.49
CA LYS A 208 1.70 -9.45 17.70
C LYS A 208 0.49 -9.33 16.78
N ASN A 209 0.42 -10.24 15.83
CA ASN A 209 -0.75 -10.33 14.96
C ASN A 209 -1.99 -10.51 15.85
N LYS A 210 -2.85 -9.53 15.88
CA LYS A 210 -4.09 -9.54 16.66
C LYS A 210 -5.20 -10.30 15.93
N TYR A 211 -4.96 -10.67 14.67
CA TYR A 211 -6.00 -11.08 13.74
C TYR A 211 -5.65 -12.41 13.09
N PRO A 212 -6.61 -13.30 12.89
CA PRO A 212 -6.36 -14.56 12.19
C PRO A 212 -6.00 -14.29 10.73
N VAL A 213 -5.02 -15.05 10.24
CA VAL A 213 -4.70 -15.06 8.81
C VAL A 213 -5.95 -15.54 8.07
N LEU A 214 -6.44 -14.77 7.13
CA LEU A 214 -7.50 -15.23 6.24
C LEU A 214 -6.90 -16.27 5.29
N THR A 215 -7.30 -17.52 5.44
CA THR A 215 -6.96 -18.64 4.54
C THR A 215 -7.93 -18.74 3.39
#